data_f45e675006e18d03b1f807a17d2b18a7
#
_entry.id   f45e675006e18d03b1f807a17d2b18a7
#
_cell.length_a   1.000
_cell.length_b   1.000
_cell.length_c   1.000
_cell.angle_alpha   90.00
_cell.angle_beta   90.00
_cell.angle_gamma   90.00
#
_symmetry.space_group_name_H-M   'P 1'
#
loop_
_entity.id
_entity.type
_entity.pdbx_description
1 polymer ?
#
loop_
_entity_poly.entity_id
_entity_poly.type
_entity_poly.pdbx_seq_one_letter_code
_entity_poly.pdbx_strand_id
1 'polypeptide(L)'
;MAKNTQPVLKRCRTLGVSPAAMGYSKQSNRNPGGKRRTKKSEYGTQLTEKQKVKFVYGILEKQFHTLYEKAESMKGNTGENLLSLVERRLDNVVYRLGYASTRREARQLVNHGHYTVNGKRVSIPSYTVNVGDVIAVCENSCSATRFKKMKEDDAFIAAPKWLERDKNTLSGKVIALPARDDIDFEIAENLIVELYSK
;
A
#
# COMPACT_ATOMS: atom_id res chain seq x y z
N MET A 1 12.94 -9.27 -9.17
CA MET A 1 11.98 -8.13 -9.29
C MET A 1 12.61 -6.90 -8.67
N ALA A 2 12.55 -5.75 -9.34
CA ALA A 2 13.07 -4.49 -8.80
C ALA A 2 12.22 -4.03 -7.62
N LYS A 3 12.84 -3.69 -6.49
CA LYS A 3 12.20 -3.26 -5.26
C LYS A 3 12.90 -2.02 -4.67
N ASN A 4 12.15 -1.23 -3.91
CA ASN A 4 12.73 -0.12 -3.16
C ASN A 4 13.49 -0.65 -1.93
N THR A 5 14.81 -0.47 -1.90
CA THR A 5 15.70 -0.91 -0.81
C THR A 5 16.15 0.24 0.10
N GLN A 6 15.64 1.45 -0.11
CA GLN A 6 16.03 2.63 0.66
C GLN A 6 15.73 2.46 2.17
N PRO A 7 16.55 3.05 3.06
CA PRO A 7 16.34 3.03 4.50
C PRO A 7 15.02 3.71 4.87
N VAL A 8 14.09 2.97 5.51
CA VAL A 8 12.72 3.42 5.79
C VAL A 8 12.71 4.67 6.65
N LEU A 9 13.33 4.65 7.83
CA LEU A 9 13.28 5.77 8.77
C LEU A 9 13.89 7.07 8.21
N LYS A 10 14.97 6.94 7.41
CA LYS A 10 15.59 8.10 6.75
C LYS A 10 14.62 8.71 5.73
N ARG A 11 13.97 7.86 4.96
CA ARG A 11 13.04 8.30 3.91
C ARG A 11 11.75 8.87 4.50
N CYS A 12 11.21 8.25 5.54
CA CYS A 12 10.03 8.76 6.27
C CYS A 12 10.27 10.19 6.76
N ARG A 13 11.42 10.46 7.40
CA ARG A 13 11.79 11.82 7.83
C ARG A 13 11.90 12.82 6.67
N THR A 14 12.43 12.38 5.54
CA THR A 14 12.58 13.26 4.36
C THR A 14 11.23 13.63 3.75
N LEU A 15 10.28 12.69 3.76
CA LEU A 15 8.96 12.83 3.14
C LEU A 15 7.88 13.31 4.12
N GLY A 16 8.19 13.40 5.42
CA GLY A 16 7.22 13.78 6.45
C GLY A 16 6.15 12.71 6.72
N VAL A 17 6.45 11.42 6.46
CA VAL A 17 5.52 10.32 6.71
C VAL A 17 5.88 9.62 8.01
N SER A 18 4.88 9.28 8.83
CA SER A 18 5.09 8.47 10.02
C SER A 18 5.51 7.04 9.66
N PRO A 19 6.57 6.47 10.28
CA PRO A 19 6.90 5.06 10.11
C PRO A 19 5.76 4.12 10.47
N ALA A 20 4.92 4.49 11.46
CA ALA A 20 3.76 3.71 11.88
C ALA A 20 2.73 3.52 10.74
N ALA A 21 2.50 4.52 9.90
CA ALA A 21 1.62 4.41 8.72
C ALA A 21 2.09 3.37 7.69
N MET A 22 3.35 2.93 7.80
CA MET A 22 3.94 1.88 6.97
C MET A 22 4.06 0.53 7.71
N GLY A 23 3.55 0.42 8.95
CA GLY A 23 3.64 -0.79 9.78
C GLY A 23 4.99 -0.97 10.48
N TYR A 24 5.80 0.09 10.65
CA TYR A 24 7.06 0.00 11.38
C TYR A 24 6.96 0.62 12.76
N SER A 25 7.17 -0.19 13.80
CA SER A 25 7.22 0.26 15.20
C SER A 25 8.56 0.86 15.60
N LYS A 26 9.63 0.60 14.82
CA LYS A 26 10.98 1.05 15.13
C LYS A 26 11.07 2.58 15.09
N GLN A 27 11.49 3.16 16.20
CA GLN A 27 11.82 4.58 16.30
C GLN A 27 13.33 4.80 16.17
N SER A 28 13.74 6.00 15.80
CA SER A 28 15.13 6.39 15.69
C SER A 28 15.40 7.58 16.60
N ASN A 29 16.33 7.44 17.53
CA ASN A 29 16.80 8.52 18.39
C ASN A 29 17.66 9.54 17.64
N ARG A 30 18.00 9.29 16.37
CA ARG A 30 18.81 10.19 15.57
C ARG A 30 17.96 11.40 15.15
N ASN A 31 18.25 12.55 15.76
CA ASN A 31 17.75 13.85 15.30
C ASN A 31 18.88 14.53 14.48
N PRO A 32 18.90 14.40 13.16
CA PRO A 32 19.85 15.16 12.36
C PRO A 32 19.49 16.62 12.53
N GLY A 33 20.42 17.40 13.08
CA GLY A 33 20.24 18.84 13.32
C GLY A 33 19.61 19.51 12.11
N GLY A 34 18.74 20.48 12.37
CA GLY A 34 17.89 21.10 11.35
C GLY A 34 18.71 21.64 10.19
N LYS A 35 18.60 21.02 9.04
CA LYS A 35 19.01 21.68 7.80
C LYS A 35 18.19 22.96 7.70
N ARG A 36 18.84 24.10 7.39
CA ARG A 36 18.12 25.33 7.04
C ARG A 36 17.02 24.94 6.05
N ARG A 37 15.76 25.17 6.43
CA ARG A 37 14.61 24.91 5.57
C ARG A 37 14.66 25.95 4.44
N THR A 38 15.30 25.58 3.34
CA THR A 38 15.12 26.32 2.09
C THR A 38 13.68 26.20 1.66
N LYS A 39 13.05 27.31 1.28
CA LYS A 39 11.68 27.32 0.75
C LYS A 39 11.66 26.36 -0.46
N LYS A 40 10.81 25.34 -0.40
CA LYS A 40 10.65 24.42 -1.53
C LYS A 40 10.01 25.17 -2.69
N SER A 41 10.51 24.94 -3.89
CA SER A 41 9.81 25.37 -5.11
C SER A 41 8.49 24.61 -5.26
N GLU A 42 7.57 25.13 -6.04
CA GLU A 42 6.30 24.47 -6.36
C GLU A 42 6.54 23.05 -6.92
N TYR A 43 7.39 22.93 -7.93
CA TYR A 43 7.83 21.65 -8.47
C TYR A 43 8.38 20.71 -7.39
N GLY A 44 9.20 21.23 -6.47
CA GLY A 44 9.74 20.44 -5.35
C GLY A 44 8.66 19.92 -4.40
N THR A 45 7.57 20.67 -4.22
CA THR A 45 6.41 20.26 -3.41
C THR A 45 5.62 19.17 -4.12
N GLN A 46 5.27 19.35 -5.38
CA GLN A 46 4.60 18.38 -6.24
C GLN A 46 5.38 17.06 -6.30
N LEU A 47 6.69 17.14 -6.53
CA LEU A 47 7.57 15.98 -6.54
C LEU A 47 7.60 15.25 -5.20
N THR A 48 7.58 15.99 -4.08
CA THR A 48 7.58 15.39 -2.73
C THR A 48 6.31 14.57 -2.51
N GLU A 49 5.13 15.09 -2.87
CA GLU A 49 3.86 14.36 -2.73
C GLU A 49 3.84 13.09 -3.58
N LYS A 50 4.27 13.17 -4.83
CA LYS A 50 4.43 11.97 -5.67
C LYS A 50 5.35 10.94 -5.02
N GLN A 51 6.51 11.35 -4.54
CA GLN A 51 7.46 10.45 -3.88
C GLN A 51 6.93 9.88 -2.57
N LYS A 52 6.07 10.61 -1.84
CA LYS A 52 5.39 10.14 -0.62
C LYS A 52 4.53 8.91 -0.94
N VAL A 53 3.61 9.03 -1.90
CA VAL A 53 2.73 7.93 -2.31
C VAL A 53 3.54 6.74 -2.80
N LYS A 54 4.47 6.95 -3.73
CA LYS A 54 5.32 5.87 -4.25
C LYS A 54 6.09 5.13 -3.17
N PHE A 55 6.58 5.84 -2.17
CA PHE A 55 7.35 5.24 -1.09
C PHE A 55 6.49 4.42 -0.15
N VAL A 56 5.32 4.94 0.26
CA VAL A 56 4.39 4.24 1.15
C VAL A 56 3.93 2.91 0.55
N TYR A 57 3.54 2.92 -0.72
CA TYR A 57 3.07 1.71 -1.43
C TYR A 57 4.19 0.89 -2.07
N GLY A 58 5.44 1.35 -2.02
CA GLY A 58 6.58 0.64 -2.58
C GLY A 58 6.55 0.50 -4.11
N ILE A 59 5.92 1.44 -4.81
CA ILE A 59 5.75 1.42 -6.27
C ILE A 59 6.92 2.14 -6.95
N LEU A 60 7.43 1.60 -8.08
CA LEU A 60 8.47 2.23 -8.89
C LEU A 60 7.86 3.24 -9.87
N GLU A 61 8.69 4.18 -10.37
CA GLU A 61 8.23 5.29 -11.21
C GLU A 61 7.43 4.82 -12.43
N LYS A 62 7.99 3.91 -13.23
CA LYS A 62 7.32 3.41 -14.43
C LYS A 62 5.93 2.81 -14.13
N GLN A 63 5.82 2.01 -13.06
CA GLN A 63 4.54 1.42 -12.67
C GLN A 63 3.55 2.48 -12.16
N PHE A 64 4.05 3.50 -11.45
CA PHE A 64 3.21 4.57 -10.94
C PHE A 64 2.68 5.45 -12.08
N HIS A 65 3.51 5.75 -13.08
CA HIS A 65 3.09 6.46 -14.29
C HIS A 65 2.00 5.70 -15.06
N THR A 66 2.17 4.38 -15.26
CA THR A 66 1.13 3.56 -15.89
C THR A 66 -0.19 3.54 -15.10
N LEU A 67 -0.13 3.62 -13.76
CA LEU A 67 -1.34 3.74 -12.93
C LEU A 67 -1.99 5.12 -13.09
N TYR A 68 -1.18 6.17 -13.25
CA TYR A 68 -1.68 7.52 -13.53
C TYR A 68 -2.40 7.60 -14.87
N GLU A 69 -1.80 7.09 -15.96
CA GLU A 69 -2.42 7.02 -17.29
C GLU A 69 -3.79 6.29 -17.25
N LYS A 70 -3.85 5.19 -16.50
CA LYS A 70 -5.12 4.47 -16.28
C LYS A 70 -6.14 5.31 -15.51
N ALA A 71 -5.69 6.01 -14.45
CA ALA A 71 -6.57 6.86 -13.65
C ALA A 71 -7.12 8.03 -14.44
N GLU A 72 -6.31 8.61 -15.33
CA GLU A 72 -6.70 9.70 -16.22
C GLU A 72 -7.75 9.27 -17.24
N SER A 73 -7.65 8.03 -17.75
CA SER A 73 -8.66 7.47 -18.67
C SER A 73 -9.99 7.10 -18.01
N MET A 74 -10.05 7.08 -16.68
CA MET A 74 -11.26 6.77 -15.92
C MET A 74 -12.14 8.02 -15.74
N LYS A 75 -13.45 7.84 -15.66
CA LYS A 75 -14.40 8.94 -15.35
C LYS A 75 -14.22 9.38 -13.89
N GLY A 76 -14.28 10.68 -13.63
CA GLY A 76 -14.23 11.27 -12.29
C GLY A 76 -12.90 11.98 -12.00
N ASN A 77 -12.58 12.14 -10.71
CA ASN A 77 -11.37 12.82 -10.27
C ASN A 77 -10.15 11.91 -10.47
N THR A 78 -9.20 12.33 -11.29
CA THR A 78 -7.97 11.56 -11.61
C THR A 78 -7.15 11.23 -10.35
N GLY A 79 -7.08 12.16 -9.40
CA GLY A 79 -6.36 11.94 -8.13
C GLY A 79 -6.98 10.84 -7.28
N GLU A 80 -8.29 10.86 -7.10
CA GLU A 80 -9.03 9.82 -6.36
C GLU A 80 -8.95 8.47 -7.07
N ASN A 81 -9.12 8.46 -8.40
CA ASN A 81 -8.97 7.25 -9.22
C ASN A 81 -7.58 6.64 -9.07
N LEU A 82 -6.53 7.46 -9.09
CA LEU A 82 -5.15 7.01 -8.90
C LEU A 82 -4.96 6.35 -7.53
N LEU A 83 -5.45 6.99 -6.48
CA LEU A 83 -5.34 6.47 -5.12
C LEU A 83 -6.14 5.17 -4.97
N SER A 84 -7.34 5.10 -5.54
CA SER A 84 -8.15 3.89 -5.57
C SER A 84 -7.43 2.74 -6.29
N LEU A 85 -6.82 2.98 -7.46
CA LEU A 85 -6.05 1.96 -8.18
C LEU A 85 -4.82 1.47 -7.39
N VAL A 86 -4.16 2.36 -6.65
CA VAL A 86 -3.02 2.02 -5.80
C VAL A 86 -3.46 1.19 -4.58
N GLU A 87 -4.59 1.52 -3.95
CA GLU A 87 -5.16 0.76 -2.82
C GLU A 87 -5.63 -0.63 -3.24
N ARG A 88 -6.19 -0.79 -4.44
CA ARG A 88 -6.70 -2.06 -4.98
C ARG A 88 -5.62 -3.07 -5.38
N ARG A 89 -4.35 -2.75 -5.24
CA ARG A 89 -3.27 -3.70 -5.53
C ARG A 89 -3.27 -4.85 -4.52
N LEU A 90 -3.06 -6.07 -4.99
CA LEU A 90 -3.10 -7.27 -4.14
C LEU A 90 -2.09 -7.21 -2.99
N ASP A 91 -0.87 -6.67 -3.23
CA ASP A 91 0.12 -6.50 -2.17
C ASP A 91 -0.37 -5.56 -1.04
N ASN A 92 -1.09 -4.50 -1.40
CA ASN A 92 -1.67 -3.59 -0.43
C ASN A 92 -2.92 -4.17 0.25
N VAL A 93 -3.80 -4.86 -0.49
CA VAL A 93 -4.99 -5.51 0.07
C VAL A 93 -4.61 -6.54 1.13
N VAL A 94 -3.60 -7.37 0.88
CA VAL A 94 -3.05 -8.33 1.85
C VAL A 94 -2.56 -7.62 3.13
N TYR A 95 -1.91 -6.46 2.99
CA TYR A 95 -1.50 -5.64 4.14
C TYR A 95 -2.72 -5.06 4.87
N ARG A 96 -3.72 -4.52 4.16
CA ARG A 96 -4.95 -3.94 4.75
C ARG A 96 -5.81 -4.98 5.46
N LEU A 97 -5.81 -6.22 4.98
CA LEU A 97 -6.45 -7.35 5.66
C LEU A 97 -5.68 -7.80 6.93
N GLY A 98 -4.49 -7.23 7.19
CA GLY A 98 -3.68 -7.58 8.34
C GLY A 98 -2.89 -8.89 8.20
N TYR A 99 -2.82 -9.47 7.00
CA TYR A 99 -2.07 -10.71 6.75
C TYR A 99 -0.57 -10.50 6.59
N ALA A 100 -0.09 -9.28 6.77
CA ALA A 100 1.32 -8.94 6.82
C ALA A 100 1.53 -7.71 7.70
N SER A 101 2.65 -7.64 8.42
CA SER A 101 3.00 -6.52 9.29
C SER A 101 3.39 -5.26 8.50
N THR A 102 3.87 -5.42 7.27
CA THR A 102 4.28 -4.33 6.39
C THR A 102 3.91 -4.61 4.94
N ARG A 103 3.74 -3.54 4.13
CA ARG A 103 3.49 -3.69 2.68
C ARG A 103 4.63 -4.41 1.94
N ARG A 104 5.88 -4.28 2.43
CA ARG A 104 7.03 -5.01 1.85
C ARG A 104 6.92 -6.51 2.07
N GLU A 105 6.48 -6.90 3.24
CA GLU A 105 6.25 -8.28 3.61
C GLU A 105 5.05 -8.85 2.84
N ALA A 106 3.93 -8.13 2.77
CA ALA A 106 2.78 -8.51 1.97
C ALA A 106 3.19 -8.80 0.51
N ARG A 107 3.97 -7.91 -0.08
CA ARG A 107 4.50 -8.08 -1.43
C ARG A 107 5.36 -9.34 -1.58
N GLN A 108 6.19 -9.66 -0.60
CA GLN A 108 7.00 -10.87 -0.61
C GLN A 108 6.13 -12.13 -0.54
N LEU A 109 5.14 -12.14 0.35
CA LEU A 109 4.22 -13.26 0.51
C LEU A 109 3.39 -13.51 -0.76
N VAL A 110 2.90 -12.44 -1.40
CA VAL A 110 2.20 -12.55 -2.70
C VAL A 110 3.13 -13.12 -3.77
N ASN A 111 4.37 -12.63 -3.88
CA ASN A 111 5.34 -13.16 -4.85
C ASN A 111 5.64 -14.65 -4.65
N HIS A 112 5.66 -15.11 -3.40
CA HIS A 112 5.86 -16.51 -3.07
C HIS A 112 4.59 -17.34 -3.34
N GLY A 113 3.47 -16.69 -3.69
CA GLY A 113 2.21 -17.33 -4.06
C GLY A 113 1.48 -17.95 -2.89
N HIS A 114 1.53 -17.30 -1.72
CA HIS A 114 0.79 -17.74 -0.53
C HIS A 114 -0.69 -17.39 -0.56
N TYR A 115 -1.16 -16.62 -1.56
CA TYR A 115 -2.54 -16.15 -1.65
C TYR A 115 -3.24 -16.61 -2.93
N THR A 116 -4.54 -16.78 -2.80
CA THR A 116 -5.47 -17.02 -3.91
C THR A 116 -6.43 -15.83 -4.06
N VAL A 117 -6.88 -15.61 -5.26
CA VAL A 117 -8.00 -14.70 -5.57
C VAL A 117 -9.06 -15.55 -6.28
N ASN A 118 -10.26 -15.59 -5.73
CA ASN A 118 -11.37 -16.42 -6.21
C ASN A 118 -10.95 -17.89 -6.42
N GLY A 119 -10.19 -18.46 -5.47
CA GLY A 119 -9.69 -19.83 -5.51
C GLY A 119 -8.46 -20.05 -6.42
N LYS A 120 -8.06 -19.09 -7.24
CA LYS A 120 -6.90 -19.20 -8.13
C LYS A 120 -5.66 -18.58 -7.48
N ARG A 121 -4.53 -19.30 -7.45
CA ARG A 121 -3.26 -18.81 -6.92
C ARG A 121 -2.74 -17.63 -7.77
N VAL A 122 -2.43 -16.52 -7.11
CA VAL A 122 -1.90 -15.32 -7.75
C VAL A 122 -0.56 -14.94 -7.11
N SER A 123 0.50 -14.84 -7.93
CA SER A 123 1.85 -14.46 -7.51
C SER A 123 2.26 -13.05 -8.00
N ILE A 124 1.30 -12.26 -8.48
CA ILE A 124 1.54 -10.92 -9.04
C ILE A 124 1.10 -9.85 -8.04
N PRO A 125 2.02 -9.13 -7.35
CA PRO A 125 1.67 -8.11 -6.35
C PRO A 125 0.89 -6.92 -6.91
N SER A 126 1.06 -6.63 -8.20
CA SER A 126 0.36 -5.55 -8.90
C SER A 126 -1.01 -5.95 -9.44
N TYR A 127 -1.47 -7.18 -9.17
CA TYR A 127 -2.82 -7.60 -9.52
C TYR A 127 -3.85 -6.65 -8.90
N THR A 128 -4.77 -6.15 -9.70
CA THR A 128 -5.82 -5.23 -9.24
C THR A 128 -7.06 -6.04 -8.88
N VAL A 129 -7.46 -5.98 -7.62
CA VAL A 129 -8.69 -6.65 -7.15
C VAL A 129 -9.93 -5.81 -7.49
N ASN A 130 -11.06 -6.50 -7.67
CA ASN A 130 -12.34 -5.89 -7.94
C ASN A 130 -13.33 -6.13 -6.79
N VAL A 131 -14.42 -5.38 -6.79
CA VAL A 131 -15.53 -5.59 -5.85
C VAL A 131 -16.09 -6.99 -6.06
N GLY A 132 -16.27 -7.72 -4.96
CA GLY A 132 -16.73 -9.12 -4.96
C GLY A 132 -15.60 -10.15 -4.93
N ASP A 133 -14.33 -9.75 -5.20
CA ASP A 133 -13.21 -10.69 -5.15
C ASP A 133 -12.96 -11.18 -3.71
N VAL A 134 -12.69 -12.48 -3.59
CA VAL A 134 -12.33 -13.13 -2.34
C VAL A 134 -10.83 -13.47 -2.36
N ILE A 135 -10.10 -12.91 -1.41
CA ILE A 135 -8.67 -13.15 -1.21
C ILE A 135 -8.51 -14.12 -0.04
N ALA A 136 -7.83 -15.23 -0.23
CA ALA A 136 -7.60 -16.21 0.83
C ALA A 136 -6.15 -16.70 0.84
N VAL A 137 -5.72 -17.22 1.99
CA VAL A 137 -4.43 -17.92 2.10
C VAL A 137 -4.56 -19.29 1.41
N CYS A 138 -3.56 -19.66 0.57
CA CYS A 138 -3.51 -20.97 -0.06
C CYS A 138 -3.54 -22.09 0.99
N GLU A 139 -4.28 -23.17 0.75
CA GLU A 139 -4.39 -24.33 1.65
C GLU A 139 -3.01 -24.88 2.05
N ASN A 140 -2.11 -25.06 1.09
CA ASN A 140 -0.74 -25.52 1.33
C ASN A 140 0.07 -24.59 2.24
N SER A 141 -0.31 -23.31 2.34
CA SER A 141 0.37 -22.31 3.16
C SER A 141 -0.22 -22.20 4.57
N CYS A 142 -1.46 -22.64 4.78
CA CYS A 142 -2.13 -22.57 6.07
C CYS A 142 -1.41 -23.35 7.19
N SER A 143 -0.67 -24.41 6.82
CA SER A 143 0.12 -25.22 7.75
C SER A 143 1.38 -24.53 8.29
N ALA A 144 1.86 -23.47 7.62
CA ALA A 144 3.06 -22.75 8.01
C ALA A 144 2.86 -22.04 9.37
N THR A 145 3.87 -22.10 10.22
CA THR A 145 3.90 -21.54 11.61
C THR A 145 3.42 -20.09 11.65
N ARG A 146 3.74 -19.32 10.63
CA ARG A 146 3.34 -17.91 10.51
C ARG A 146 1.82 -17.75 10.46
N PHE A 147 1.14 -18.49 9.58
CA PHE A 147 -0.31 -18.38 9.41
C PHE A 147 -1.08 -19.03 10.57
N LYS A 148 -0.49 -20.02 11.24
CA LYS A 148 -1.03 -20.57 12.50
C LYS A 148 -1.02 -19.50 13.58
N LYS A 149 0.12 -18.83 13.82
CA LYS A 149 0.22 -17.73 14.77
C LYS A 149 -0.75 -16.59 14.46
N MET A 150 -0.94 -16.25 13.18
CA MET A 150 -1.92 -15.24 12.80
C MET A 150 -3.36 -15.58 13.18
N LYS A 151 -3.73 -16.86 13.24
CA LYS A 151 -5.06 -17.27 13.71
C LYS A 151 -5.19 -17.14 15.22
N GLU A 152 -4.11 -17.38 15.94
CA GLU A 152 -4.06 -17.35 17.41
C GLU A 152 -3.95 -15.91 17.94
N ASP A 153 -3.20 -15.05 17.26
CA ASP A 153 -2.99 -13.67 17.66
C ASP A 153 -4.21 -12.78 17.33
N ASP A 154 -4.79 -12.16 18.34
CA ASP A 154 -5.87 -11.16 18.19
C ASP A 154 -5.38 -9.75 17.79
N ALA A 155 -4.07 -9.57 17.66
CA ALA A 155 -3.44 -8.29 17.35
C ALA A 155 -3.55 -7.88 15.87
N PHE A 156 -4.72 -8.06 15.26
CA PHE A 156 -4.94 -7.62 13.89
C PHE A 156 -5.23 -6.12 13.80
N ILE A 157 -4.60 -5.47 12.84
CA ILE A 157 -4.99 -4.12 12.41
C ILE A 157 -6.46 -4.17 11.95
N ALA A 158 -7.27 -3.21 12.36
CA ALA A 158 -8.64 -3.11 11.89
C ALA A 158 -8.68 -3.03 10.36
N ALA A 159 -9.47 -3.88 9.72
CA ALA A 159 -9.65 -3.81 8.29
C ALA A 159 -10.43 -2.53 7.92
N PRO A 160 -10.09 -1.83 6.84
CA PRO A 160 -10.84 -0.67 6.37
C PRO A 160 -12.26 -1.07 5.93
N LYS A 161 -13.19 -0.10 5.89
CA LYS A 161 -14.62 -0.33 5.63
C LYS A 161 -14.93 -1.03 4.30
N TRP A 162 -14.06 -0.91 3.31
CA TRP A 162 -14.24 -1.51 1.99
C TRP A 162 -13.79 -2.98 1.89
N LEU A 163 -13.21 -3.54 3.00
CA LEU A 163 -12.77 -4.92 3.11
C LEU A 163 -13.48 -5.62 4.28
N GLU A 164 -13.98 -6.79 4.03
CA GLU A 164 -14.47 -7.72 5.05
C GLU A 164 -13.42 -8.81 5.27
N ARG A 165 -13.13 -9.13 6.53
CA ARG A 165 -12.14 -10.14 6.88
C ARG A 165 -12.75 -11.24 7.74
N ASP A 166 -12.51 -12.49 7.37
CA ASP A 166 -12.76 -13.66 8.21
C ASP A 166 -11.43 -14.15 8.81
N LYS A 167 -11.32 -14.10 10.13
CA LYS A 167 -10.14 -14.54 10.87
C LYS A 167 -9.95 -16.06 10.81
N ASN A 168 -11.03 -16.82 10.84
CA ASN A 168 -10.99 -18.27 10.97
C ASN A 168 -10.47 -18.92 9.69
N THR A 169 -10.94 -18.45 8.55
CA THR A 169 -10.56 -18.96 7.22
C THR A 169 -9.32 -18.25 6.66
N LEU A 170 -8.81 -17.19 7.30
CA LEU A 170 -7.78 -16.30 6.74
C LEU A 170 -8.14 -15.83 5.32
N SER A 171 -9.39 -15.43 5.17
CA SER A 171 -9.92 -14.91 3.93
C SER A 171 -10.45 -13.48 4.11
N GLY A 172 -10.50 -12.73 3.02
CA GLY A 172 -11.08 -11.41 3.00
C GLY A 172 -11.82 -11.17 1.69
N LYS A 173 -12.90 -10.41 1.75
CA LYS A 173 -13.73 -10.05 0.61
C LYS A 173 -13.67 -8.56 0.38
N VAL A 174 -13.64 -8.15 -0.88
CA VAL A 174 -13.75 -6.75 -1.29
C VAL A 174 -15.23 -6.41 -1.40
N ILE A 175 -15.73 -5.51 -0.53
CA ILE A 175 -17.15 -5.12 -0.48
C ILE A 175 -17.41 -3.93 -1.39
N ALA A 176 -16.51 -2.94 -1.37
CA ALA A 176 -16.65 -1.69 -2.10
C ALA A 176 -15.31 -1.25 -2.72
N LEU A 177 -15.32 -0.19 -3.50
CA LEU A 177 -14.08 0.47 -3.93
C LEU A 177 -13.55 1.34 -2.78
N PRO A 178 -12.21 1.40 -2.58
CA PRO A 178 -11.63 2.27 -1.56
C PRO A 178 -11.90 3.73 -1.87
N ALA A 179 -12.38 4.47 -0.86
CA ALA A 179 -12.60 5.90 -0.90
C ALA A 179 -11.37 6.68 -0.39
N ARG A 180 -11.39 8.00 -0.56
CA ARG A 180 -10.31 8.89 -0.07
C ARG A 180 -10.13 8.78 1.45
N ASP A 181 -11.22 8.64 2.19
CA ASP A 181 -11.24 8.57 3.66
C ASP A 181 -10.64 7.27 4.22
N ASP A 182 -10.51 6.24 3.39
CA ASP A 182 -9.89 4.96 3.77
C ASP A 182 -8.36 5.00 3.80
N ILE A 183 -7.76 6.12 3.42
CA ILE A 183 -6.30 6.29 3.34
C ILE A 183 -5.77 6.93 4.62
N ASP A 184 -4.91 6.22 5.35
CA ASP A 184 -4.43 6.54 6.70
C ASP A 184 -3.44 7.72 6.78
N PHE A 185 -3.09 8.37 5.68
CA PHE A 185 -2.11 9.45 5.68
C PHE A 185 -2.51 10.58 4.72
N GLU A 186 -2.10 11.78 5.08
CA GLU A 186 -2.38 12.96 4.28
C GLU A 186 -1.62 12.96 2.96
N ILE A 187 -2.36 13.11 1.87
CA ILE A 187 -1.84 13.22 0.50
C ILE A 187 -2.56 14.39 -0.17
N ALA A 188 -1.79 15.23 -0.85
CA ALA A 188 -2.33 16.23 -1.77
C ALA A 188 -2.29 15.66 -3.19
N GLU A 189 -3.31 14.87 -3.55
CA GLU A 189 -3.41 14.19 -4.85
C GLU A 189 -3.41 15.16 -6.02
N ASN A 190 -3.98 16.35 -5.87
CA ASN A 190 -4.00 17.39 -6.89
C ASN A 190 -2.59 17.78 -7.33
N LEU A 191 -1.63 17.86 -6.39
CA LEU A 191 -0.23 18.18 -6.70
C LEU A 191 0.44 17.08 -7.54
N ILE A 192 -0.01 15.84 -7.40
CA ILE A 192 0.49 14.71 -8.22
C ILE A 192 -0.07 14.81 -9.64
N VAL A 193 -1.35 15.14 -9.77
CA VAL A 193 -1.99 15.35 -11.09
C VAL A 193 -1.32 16.51 -11.80
N GLU A 194 -1.13 17.67 -11.15
CA GLU A 194 -0.44 18.82 -11.72
C GLU A 194 0.99 18.52 -12.17
N LEU A 195 1.71 17.66 -11.44
CA LEU A 195 3.06 17.27 -11.81
C LEU A 195 3.12 16.47 -13.11
N TYR A 196 2.13 15.62 -13.37
CA TYR A 196 2.08 14.78 -14.55
C TYR A 196 1.40 15.44 -15.76
N SER A 197 0.58 16.48 -15.52
CA SER A 197 -0.06 17.26 -16.58
C SER A 197 0.84 18.32 -17.23
N LYS A 198 2.04 18.54 -16.67
CA LYS A 198 3.10 19.40 -17.26
C LYS A 198 3.96 18.61 -18.21
#